data_a63b3b4e30f06e076f451341074b90b9
#
_entry.id   a63b3b4e30f06e076f451341074b90b9
#
_cell.length_a   1.000
_cell.length_b   1.000
_cell.length_c   1.000
_cell.angle_alpha   90.00
_cell.angle_beta   90.00
_cell.angle_gamma   90.00
#
_symmetry.space_group_name_H-M   'P 1'
#
loop_
_entity.id
_entity.type
_entity.pdbx_description
1 polymer ?
#
loop_
_entity_poly.entity_id
_entity_poly.type
_entity_poly.pdbx_seq_one_letter_code
_entity_poly.pdbx_strand_id
1 'polypeptide(L)' 'MAYIVKSAVRELLNGMRASDDFFKALDAVVAASCKKAIERAKGNGRKTLRGIDL' A
#
# COMPACT_ATOMS: atom_id res chain seq x y z
N MET A 1 11.71 4.68 -4.63
CA MET A 1 10.44 5.10 -5.24
C MET A 1 9.34 5.06 -4.19
N ALA A 2 8.55 6.10 -4.08
CA ALA A 2 7.47 6.16 -3.10
C ALA A 2 6.17 5.63 -3.70
N TYR A 3 5.50 4.75 -2.97
CA TYR A 3 4.20 4.19 -3.35
C TYR A 3 3.03 4.91 -2.67
N ILE A 4 3.33 5.89 -1.83
CA ILE A 4 2.33 6.62 -1.07
C ILE A 4 2.53 8.12 -1.20
N VAL A 5 1.45 8.87 -1.01
CA VAL A 5 1.48 10.33 -0.96
C VAL A 5 1.54 10.73 0.52
N LYS A 6 2.67 11.27 0.95
CA LYS A 6 2.90 11.61 2.36
C LYS A 6 1.88 12.60 2.91
N SER A 7 1.51 13.60 2.13
CA SER A 7 0.54 14.61 2.58
C SER A 7 -0.83 13.99 2.87
N ALA A 8 -1.28 13.07 2.02
CA ALA A 8 -2.55 12.38 2.23
C ALA A 8 -2.50 11.50 3.47
N VAL A 9 -1.38 10.81 3.70
CA VAL A 9 -1.19 9.99 4.89
C VAL A 9 -1.20 10.85 6.14
N ARG A 10 -0.57 12.02 6.11
CA ARG A 10 -0.55 12.95 7.24
C ARG A 10 -1.96 13.41 7.62
N GLU A 11 -2.81 13.66 6.65
CA GLU A 11 -4.21 14.01 6.91
C GLU A 11 -4.94 12.87 7.61
N LEU A 12 -4.70 11.65 7.17
CA LEU A 12 -5.28 10.45 7.78
C LEU A 12 -4.83 10.28 9.23
N LEU A 13 -3.59 10.64 9.55
CA LEU A 13 -3.04 10.53 10.89
C LEU A 13 -3.66 11.49 11.89
N ASN A 14 -4.35 12.51 11.42
CA ASN A 14 -5.15 13.44 12.23
C ASN A 14 -4.36 14.03 13.41
N GLY A 15 -3.22 14.66 13.10
CA GLY A 15 -2.40 15.34 14.09
C GLY A 15 -1.30 14.50 14.72
N MET A 16 -1.28 13.20 14.50
CA MET A 16 -0.17 12.37 14.95
C MET A 16 1.07 12.65 14.12
N ARG A 17 2.22 12.62 14.75
CA ARG A 17 3.49 12.77 14.04
C ARG A 17 3.93 11.43 13.47
N ALA A 18 4.57 11.48 12.30
CA ALA A 18 5.15 10.31 11.68
C ALA A 18 6.61 10.60 11.34
N SER A 19 7.49 9.66 11.66
CA SER A 19 8.90 9.75 11.30
C SER A 19 9.11 9.27 9.87
N ASP A 20 10.28 9.55 9.30
CA ASP A 20 10.63 9.03 7.98
C ASP A 20 10.63 7.51 7.96
N ASP A 21 11.01 6.90 9.07
CA ASP A 21 10.99 5.45 9.24
C ASP A 21 9.58 4.88 9.09
N PHE A 22 8.59 5.58 9.63
CA PHE A 22 7.18 5.19 9.48
C PHE A 22 6.77 5.16 8.01
N PHE A 23 7.12 6.20 7.26
CA PHE A 23 6.77 6.28 5.83
C PHE A 23 7.48 5.21 5.00
N LYS A 24 8.74 4.89 5.33
CA LYS A 24 9.46 3.80 4.67
C LYS A 24 8.80 2.46 4.93
N ALA A 25 8.42 2.21 6.18
CA ALA A 25 7.74 0.97 6.55
C ALA A 25 6.38 0.86 5.88
N LEU A 26 5.64 1.96 5.81
CA LEU A 26 4.34 2.01 5.14
C LEU A 26 4.47 1.72 3.64
N ASP A 27 5.48 2.30 2.99
CA ASP A 27 5.78 2.04 1.59
C ASP A 27 6.02 0.55 1.35
N ALA A 28 6.79 -0.10 2.22
CA ALA A 28 7.05 -1.53 2.14
C ALA A 28 5.78 -2.36 2.29
N VAL A 29 4.88 -1.96 3.20
CA VAL A 29 3.59 -2.63 3.39
C VAL A 29 2.74 -2.53 2.11
N VAL A 30 2.69 -1.36 1.49
CA VAL A 30 1.95 -1.17 0.25
C VAL A 30 2.53 -2.06 -0.85
N ALA A 31 3.84 -2.09 -1.01
CA ALA A 31 4.50 -2.93 -2.02
C ALA A 31 4.19 -4.41 -1.81
N ALA A 32 4.27 -4.88 -0.58
CA ALA A 32 3.98 -6.28 -0.24
C ALA A 32 2.51 -6.63 -0.51
N SER A 33 1.59 -5.73 -0.14
CA SER A 33 0.15 -5.94 -0.37
C SER A 33 -0.16 -6.01 -1.86
N CYS A 34 0.46 -5.16 -2.67
CA CYS A 34 0.28 -5.18 -4.12
C CYS A 34 0.79 -6.48 -4.74
N LYS A 35 1.94 -6.98 -4.29
CA LYS A 35 2.48 -8.25 -4.78
C LYS A 35 1.54 -9.41 -4.46
N LYS A 36 1.00 -9.44 -3.26
CA LYS A 36 0.03 -10.48 -2.87
C LYS A 36 -1.24 -10.39 -3.70
N ALA A 37 -1.72 -9.18 -3.96
CA ALA A 37 -2.91 -8.97 -4.77
C ALA A 37 -2.69 -9.48 -6.20
N ILE A 38 -1.52 -9.20 -6.78
CA ILE A 38 -1.16 -9.68 -8.11
C ILE A 38 -1.15 -11.20 -8.15
N GLU A 39 -0.56 -11.84 -7.16
CA GLU A 39 -0.51 -13.31 -7.09
C GLU A 39 -1.91 -13.91 -7.01
N ARG A 40 -2.79 -13.32 -6.21
CA ARG A 40 -4.18 -13.78 -6.08
C ARG A 40 -4.94 -13.61 -7.40
N ALA A 41 -4.79 -12.48 -8.06
CA ALA A 41 -5.44 -12.25 -9.35
C ALA A 41 -4.96 -13.23 -10.41
N LYS A 42 -3.66 -13.50 -10.47
CA LYS A 42 -3.09 -14.48 -11.40
C LYS A 42 -3.59 -15.90 -11.11
N GLY A 43 -3.67 -16.26 -9.83
CA GLY A 43 -4.17 -17.55 -9.40
C GLY A 43 -5.61 -17.80 -9.82
N ASN A 44 -6.41 -16.73 -9.94
CA ASN A 44 -7.80 -16.79 -10.39
C ASN A 44 -7.96 -16.50 -11.90
N GLY A 45 -6.85 -16.38 -12.62
CA GLY A 45 -6.89 -16.12 -14.06
C GLY A 45 -7.36 -14.73 -14.45
N ARG A 46 -7.31 -13.78 -13.53
CA ARG A 46 -7.74 -12.40 -13.78
C ARG A 46 -6.56 -11.50 -14.12
N LYS A 47 -6.81 -10.50 -14.96
CA LYS A 47 -5.81 -9.49 -15.33
C LYS A 47 -6.05 -8.16 -14.62
N THR A 48 -7.20 -7.99 -13.97
CA THR A 48 -7.56 -6.75 -13.28
C THR A 48 -7.59 -6.99 -11.78
N LEU A 49 -6.87 -6.17 -11.03
CA LEU A 49 -6.88 -6.22 -9.57
C LEU A 49 -8.16 -5.58 -9.04
N ARG A 50 -8.72 -6.20 -8.01
CA ARG A 50 -9.93 -5.71 -7.35
C ARG A 50 -9.71 -5.62 -5.86
N GLY A 51 -10.61 -4.92 -5.16
CA GLY A 51 -10.51 -4.78 -3.71
C GLY A 51 -10.46 -6.10 -2.96
N ILE A 52 -11.11 -7.13 -3.47
CA ILE A 52 -11.11 -8.47 -2.86
C ILE A 52 -9.74 -9.17 -2.92
N ASP A 53 -8.82 -8.68 -3.75
CA ASP A 53 -7.49 -9.26 -3.89
C ASP A 53 -6.54 -8.82 -2.78
N LEU A 54 -6.90 -7.80 -2.03
CA LEU A 54 -6.10 -7.30 -0.90
C LEU A 54 -6.27 -8.11 0.36
#